data_f0c6e788fa58598d2d97c7377dc38f57
#
_entry.id   f0c6e788fa58598d2d97c7377dc38f57
#
_cell.length_a   1.000
_cell.length_b   1.000
_cell.length_c   1.000
_cell.angle_alpha   90.00
_cell.angle_beta   90.00
_cell.angle_gamma   90.00
#
_symmetry.space_group_name_H-M   'P 1'
#
loop_
_entity.id
_entity.type
_entity.pdbx_description
1 polymer ?
#
loop_
_entity_poly.entity_id
_entity_poly.type
_entity_poly.pdbx_seq_one_letter_code
_entity_poly.pdbx_strand_id
1 'polypeptide(L)'
;MNIDRRQLALPALAIGLVSMIPGIAFAGADEDAIAKHVEAFRVAQAAGNADGIAPLCAEELSYSHSSGAVDDKASLLAGVKNAKYKWTSLEYKNPTVRVVGPAAIVRFNFVGEQEFAADGKKVPQNLAILMNWQKQGSDWKLLSRSATKL
;
A
#
# COMPACT_ATOMS: atom_id res chain seq x y z
N MET A 1 -81.18 -7.46 13.82
CA MET A 1 -80.16 -6.46 14.27
C MET A 1 -78.80 -7.03 13.96
N ASN A 2 -78.25 -6.66 12.81
CA ASN A 2 -77.03 -7.22 12.28
C ASN A 2 -75.84 -6.39 12.75
N ILE A 3 -74.86 -7.02 13.34
CA ILE A 3 -73.57 -6.39 13.71
C ILE A 3 -72.53 -6.92 12.76
N ASP A 4 -72.10 -6.02 11.90
CA ASP A 4 -71.11 -6.24 10.90
C ASP A 4 -69.73 -6.25 11.56
N ARG A 5 -69.00 -7.37 11.50
CA ARG A 5 -67.63 -7.51 11.96
C ARG A 5 -66.70 -7.24 10.78
N ARG A 6 -66.25 -6.00 10.64
CA ARG A 6 -65.15 -5.65 9.77
C ARG A 6 -63.84 -6.15 10.36
N GLN A 7 -63.29 -7.15 9.76
CA GLN A 7 -61.92 -7.63 10.05
C GLN A 7 -60.93 -6.61 9.55
N LEU A 8 -60.19 -6.02 10.48
CA LEU A 8 -59.01 -5.23 10.20
C LEU A 8 -57.85 -6.18 9.93
N ALA A 9 -57.47 -6.36 8.65
CA ALA A 9 -56.26 -7.03 8.26
C ALA A 9 -55.07 -6.06 8.48
N LEU A 10 -54.21 -6.37 9.41
CA LEU A 10 -52.93 -5.70 9.60
C LEU A 10 -51.97 -6.23 8.52
N PRO A 11 -51.24 -5.37 7.78
CA PRO A 11 -50.19 -5.84 6.92
C PRO A 11 -48.97 -6.24 7.77
N ALA A 12 -48.56 -7.50 7.69
CA ALA A 12 -47.34 -7.98 8.21
C ALA A 12 -46.16 -7.32 7.47
N LEU A 13 -45.47 -6.43 8.16
CA LEU A 13 -44.20 -5.87 7.68
C LEU A 13 -43.14 -6.99 7.73
N ALA A 14 -42.89 -7.64 6.61
CA ALA A 14 -41.74 -8.52 6.47
C ALA A 14 -40.47 -7.67 6.47
N ILE A 15 -39.82 -7.56 7.62
CA ILE A 15 -38.46 -7.03 7.73
C ILE A 15 -37.53 -8.07 7.14
N GLY A 16 -37.16 -7.89 5.87
CA GLY A 16 -36.13 -8.68 5.22
C GLY A 16 -34.80 -8.42 5.93
N LEU A 17 -34.33 -9.40 6.70
CA LEU A 17 -32.94 -9.46 7.14
C LEU A 17 -32.07 -9.62 5.88
N VAL A 18 -31.53 -8.52 5.41
CA VAL A 18 -30.40 -8.56 4.47
C VAL A 18 -29.22 -9.08 5.28
N SER A 19 -28.97 -10.37 5.17
CA SER A 19 -27.71 -10.96 5.64
C SER A 19 -26.58 -10.32 4.82
N MET A 20 -25.92 -9.33 5.39
CA MET A 20 -24.63 -8.87 4.88
C MET A 20 -23.66 -10.04 4.98
N ILE A 21 -23.31 -10.64 3.86
CA ILE A 21 -22.20 -11.58 3.77
C ILE A 21 -20.94 -10.73 3.89
N PRO A 22 -20.18 -10.82 5.02
CA PRO A 22 -18.94 -10.06 5.15
C PRO A 22 -17.88 -10.75 4.31
N GLY A 23 -17.59 -10.24 3.13
CA GLY A 23 -16.50 -10.82 2.34
C GLY A 23 -16.32 -10.31 0.93
N ILE A 24 -17.29 -9.63 0.34
CA ILE A 24 -17.22 -9.26 -1.09
C ILE A 24 -17.03 -7.76 -1.33
N ALA A 25 -17.31 -6.91 -0.34
CA ALA A 25 -17.23 -5.44 -0.51
C ALA A 25 -15.88 -4.81 -0.11
N PHE A 26 -14.94 -5.56 0.44
CA PHE A 26 -13.72 -5.00 1.02
C PHE A 26 -12.44 -5.19 0.18
N ALA A 27 -12.42 -6.08 -0.82
CA ALA A 27 -11.23 -6.32 -1.63
C ALA A 27 -10.82 -5.04 -2.40
N GLY A 28 -11.73 -4.37 -3.07
CA GLY A 28 -11.44 -3.13 -3.81
C GLY A 28 -11.03 -1.97 -2.90
N ALA A 29 -11.67 -1.81 -1.73
CA ALA A 29 -11.31 -0.74 -0.78
C ALA A 29 -9.90 -0.92 -0.17
N ASP A 30 -9.52 -2.15 0.13
CA ASP A 30 -8.18 -2.47 0.61
C ASP A 30 -7.13 -2.31 -0.51
N GLU A 31 -7.44 -2.70 -1.73
CA GLU A 31 -6.58 -2.48 -2.90
C GLU A 31 -6.36 -0.98 -3.16
N ASP A 32 -7.42 -0.17 -3.09
CA ASP A 32 -7.33 1.30 -3.21
C ASP A 32 -6.51 1.92 -2.08
N ALA A 33 -6.67 1.46 -0.84
CA ALA A 33 -5.89 1.92 0.30
C ALA A 33 -4.40 1.64 0.12
N ILE A 34 -4.06 0.41 -0.32
CA ILE A 34 -2.68 0.02 -0.59
C ILE A 34 -2.10 0.83 -1.76
N ALA A 35 -2.86 1.02 -2.84
CA ALA A 35 -2.40 1.83 -3.98
C ALA A 35 -2.06 3.27 -3.55
N LYS A 36 -2.86 3.86 -2.67
CA LYS A 36 -2.58 5.18 -2.08
C LYS A 36 -1.32 5.17 -1.22
N HIS A 37 -1.10 4.13 -0.41
CA HIS A 37 0.11 3.99 0.41
C HIS A 37 1.36 3.79 -0.45
N VAL A 38 1.27 3.01 -1.53
CA VAL A 38 2.37 2.83 -2.50
C VAL A 38 2.75 4.15 -3.15
N GLU A 39 1.77 4.96 -3.56
CA GLU A 39 2.02 6.28 -4.12
C GLU A 39 2.58 7.26 -3.08
N ALA A 40 2.06 7.25 -1.84
CA ALA A 40 2.61 8.04 -0.75
C ALA A 40 4.07 7.67 -0.46
N PHE A 41 4.40 6.37 -0.49
CA PHE A 41 5.77 5.89 -0.34
C PHE A 41 6.67 6.40 -1.47
N ARG A 42 6.23 6.32 -2.74
CA ARG A 42 6.95 6.83 -3.90
C ARG A 42 7.24 8.33 -3.76
N VAL A 43 6.22 9.13 -3.43
CA VAL A 43 6.36 10.58 -3.25
C VAL A 43 7.35 10.91 -2.14
N ALA A 44 7.24 10.27 -0.98
CA ALA A 44 8.15 10.48 0.13
C ALA A 44 9.59 10.05 -0.22
N GLN A 45 9.75 8.93 -0.93
CA GLN A 45 11.06 8.46 -1.39
C GLN A 45 11.68 9.43 -2.40
N ALA A 46 10.92 9.91 -3.37
CA ALA A 46 11.39 10.90 -4.35
C ALA A 46 11.85 12.21 -3.69
N ALA A 47 11.19 12.61 -2.62
CA ALA A 47 11.50 13.81 -1.85
C ALA A 47 12.62 13.61 -0.81
N GLY A 48 13.11 12.38 -0.60
CA GLY A 48 14.05 12.07 0.50
C GLY A 48 13.42 12.28 1.89
N ASN A 49 12.11 12.15 1.98
CA ASN A 49 11.33 12.41 3.20
C ASN A 49 11.17 11.12 4.03
N ALA A 50 12.12 10.88 4.94
CA ALA A 50 12.08 9.73 5.84
C ALA A 50 10.84 9.74 6.76
N ASP A 51 10.41 10.91 7.22
CA ASP A 51 9.25 11.05 8.12
C ASP A 51 7.93 10.71 7.40
N GLY A 52 7.87 10.92 6.09
CA GLY A 52 6.75 10.48 5.26
C GLY A 52 6.75 8.98 4.99
N ILE A 53 7.91 8.32 5.00
CA ILE A 53 8.04 6.86 4.82
C ILE A 53 7.71 6.11 6.12
N ALA A 54 8.15 6.63 7.27
CA ALA A 54 8.09 5.96 8.56
C ALA A 54 6.70 5.38 8.91
N PRO A 55 5.58 6.13 8.79
CA PRO A 55 4.26 5.63 9.14
C PRO A 55 3.74 4.54 8.19
N LEU A 56 4.30 4.42 6.99
CA LEU A 56 3.91 3.43 6.00
C LEU A 56 4.56 2.06 6.23
N CYS A 57 5.61 2.00 7.06
CA CYS A 57 6.40 0.80 7.32
C CYS A 57 5.99 0.12 8.62
N ALA A 58 5.91 -1.22 8.60
CA ALA A 58 5.84 -2.03 9.81
C ALA A 58 7.14 -1.93 10.62
N GLU A 59 7.08 -2.19 11.93
CA GLU A 59 8.29 -2.22 12.77
C GLU A 59 9.22 -3.37 12.36
N GLU A 60 8.64 -4.47 11.87
CA GLU A 60 9.33 -5.68 11.42
C GLU A 60 9.79 -5.60 9.95
N LEU A 61 9.85 -4.41 9.37
CA LEU A 61 10.21 -4.22 7.96
C LEU A 61 11.50 -4.94 7.58
N SER A 62 11.45 -5.68 6.46
CA SER A 62 12.62 -6.21 5.78
C SER A 62 12.71 -5.63 4.37
N TYR A 63 13.67 -4.77 4.13
CA TYR A 63 13.81 -4.01 2.88
C TYR A 63 15.09 -4.40 2.14
N SER A 64 14.94 -5.27 1.13
CA SER A 64 16.07 -5.73 0.31
C SER A 64 16.32 -4.81 -0.88
N HIS A 65 17.57 -4.40 -1.01
CA HIS A 65 18.09 -3.64 -2.14
C HIS A 65 18.52 -4.56 -3.28
N SER A 66 18.63 -4.01 -4.49
CA SER A 66 19.11 -4.75 -5.67
C SER A 66 20.60 -5.14 -5.58
N SER A 67 21.33 -4.62 -4.62
CA SER A 67 22.70 -5.01 -4.28
C SER A 67 22.77 -6.27 -3.39
N GLY A 68 21.63 -6.71 -2.85
CA GLY A 68 21.56 -7.77 -1.85
C GLY A 68 21.62 -7.27 -0.39
N ALA A 69 21.91 -5.99 -0.15
CA ALA A 69 21.82 -5.42 1.19
C ALA A 69 20.36 -5.43 1.69
N VAL A 70 20.18 -5.65 2.99
CA VAL A 70 18.88 -5.68 3.65
C VAL A 70 18.86 -4.67 4.79
N ASP A 71 17.90 -3.78 4.76
CA ASP A 71 17.62 -2.80 5.81
C ASP A 71 16.42 -3.22 6.65
N ASP A 72 16.47 -2.95 7.93
CA ASP A 72 15.30 -2.80 8.78
C ASP A 72 14.69 -1.39 8.62
N LYS A 73 13.61 -1.11 9.34
CA LYS A 73 12.94 0.19 9.29
C LYS A 73 13.88 1.34 9.67
N ALA A 74 14.67 1.18 10.74
CA ALA A 74 15.55 2.24 11.22
C ALA A 74 16.67 2.54 10.22
N SER A 75 17.29 1.49 9.66
CA SER A 75 18.35 1.58 8.65
C SER A 75 17.85 2.22 7.35
N LEU A 76 16.65 1.81 6.88
CA LEU A 76 16.02 2.43 5.72
C LEU A 76 15.82 3.94 5.90
N LEU A 77 15.22 4.35 7.03
CA LEU A 77 14.92 5.76 7.30
C LEU A 77 16.19 6.58 7.43
N ALA A 78 17.23 6.03 8.10
CA ALA A 78 18.53 6.65 8.19
C ALA A 78 19.19 6.79 6.81
N GLY A 79 19.09 5.77 5.95
CA GLY A 79 19.59 5.78 4.58
C GLY A 79 18.92 6.85 3.72
N VAL A 80 17.60 7.01 3.83
CA VAL A 80 16.85 8.05 3.13
C VAL A 80 17.26 9.45 3.61
N LYS A 81 17.33 9.66 4.93
CA LYS A 81 17.69 10.95 5.54
C LYS A 81 19.13 11.39 5.20
N ASN A 82 20.06 10.44 5.10
CA ASN A 82 21.48 10.69 4.87
C ASN A 82 21.91 10.45 3.41
N ALA A 83 20.94 10.31 2.48
CA ALA A 83 21.22 10.05 1.08
C ALA A 83 22.16 11.12 0.50
N LYS A 84 23.17 10.68 -0.26
CA LYS A 84 24.13 11.55 -0.94
C LYS A 84 23.73 11.84 -2.38
N TYR A 85 22.49 11.60 -2.72
CA TYR A 85 21.87 11.85 -4.00
C TYR A 85 20.45 12.41 -3.81
N LYS A 86 19.94 13.03 -4.84
CA LYS A 86 18.53 13.37 -4.99
C LYS A 86 17.95 12.59 -6.17
N TRP A 87 16.66 12.35 -6.14
CA TRP A 87 15.93 11.85 -7.30
C TRP A 87 15.62 13.02 -8.25
N THR A 88 16.09 12.93 -9.49
CA THR A 88 15.69 13.86 -10.56
C THR A 88 14.41 13.38 -11.25
N SER A 89 14.16 12.07 -11.20
CA SER A 89 12.89 11.43 -11.56
C SER A 89 12.71 10.15 -10.77
N LEU A 90 11.45 9.81 -10.44
CA LEU A 90 11.09 8.51 -9.85
C LEU A 90 9.65 8.16 -10.18
N GLU A 91 9.48 7.07 -10.89
CA GLU A 91 8.18 6.54 -11.28
C GLU A 91 8.05 5.07 -10.87
N TYR A 92 6.87 4.68 -10.42
CA TYR A 92 6.46 3.29 -10.24
C TYR A 92 5.53 2.92 -11.39
N LYS A 93 6.08 2.27 -12.42
CA LYS A 93 5.36 1.94 -13.66
C LYS A 93 4.64 0.60 -13.55
N ASN A 94 3.46 0.54 -14.14
CA ASN A 94 2.63 -0.66 -14.23
C ASN A 94 2.38 -1.33 -12.86
N PRO A 95 1.90 -0.57 -11.85
CA PRO A 95 1.65 -1.14 -10.54
C PRO A 95 0.50 -2.14 -10.59
N THR A 96 0.66 -3.26 -9.91
CA THR A 96 -0.38 -4.25 -9.66
C THR A 96 -0.52 -4.47 -8.16
N VAL A 97 -1.76 -4.54 -7.68
CA VAL A 97 -2.08 -4.81 -6.28
C VAL A 97 -2.96 -6.05 -6.23
N ARG A 98 -2.64 -6.97 -5.33
CA ARG A 98 -3.43 -8.18 -5.08
C ARG A 98 -3.56 -8.38 -3.58
N VAL A 99 -4.78 -8.29 -3.08
CA VAL A 99 -5.11 -8.54 -1.66
C VAL A 99 -5.46 -10.00 -1.45
N VAL A 100 -4.91 -10.61 -0.39
CA VAL A 100 -5.18 -11.98 0.04
C VAL A 100 -5.32 -12.00 1.57
N GLY A 101 -6.55 -11.93 2.06
CA GLY A 101 -6.81 -11.81 3.50
C GLY A 101 -6.12 -10.60 4.11
N PRO A 102 -5.32 -10.75 5.18
CA PRO A 102 -4.61 -9.65 5.82
C PRO A 102 -3.27 -9.31 5.13
N ALA A 103 -2.99 -9.88 3.97
CA ALA A 103 -1.77 -9.65 3.21
C ALA A 103 -2.07 -9.09 1.82
N ALA A 104 -1.13 -8.33 1.28
CA ALA A 104 -1.20 -7.88 -0.10
C ALA A 104 0.17 -7.94 -0.78
N ILE A 105 0.13 -8.27 -2.06
CA ILE A 105 1.29 -8.31 -2.95
C ILE A 105 1.18 -7.13 -3.90
N VAL A 106 2.24 -6.34 -3.98
CA VAL A 106 2.36 -5.24 -4.94
C VAL A 106 3.59 -5.45 -5.79
N ARG A 107 3.43 -5.28 -7.11
CA ARG A 107 4.55 -5.33 -8.05
C ARG A 107 4.52 -4.11 -8.96
N PHE A 108 5.69 -3.61 -9.31
CA PHE A 108 5.85 -2.53 -10.27
C PHE A 108 7.28 -2.49 -10.81
N ASN A 109 7.46 -1.74 -11.90
CA ASN A 109 8.77 -1.37 -12.40
C ASN A 109 9.15 -0.01 -11.82
N PHE A 110 10.22 0.01 -11.04
CA PHE A 110 10.83 1.21 -10.50
C PHE A 110 11.76 1.79 -11.54
N VAL A 111 11.44 2.96 -12.03
CA VAL A 111 12.24 3.67 -13.04
C VAL A 111 12.56 5.06 -12.51
N GLY A 112 13.83 5.43 -12.51
CA GLY A 112 14.22 6.74 -12.01
C GLY A 112 15.65 7.10 -12.35
N GLU A 113 16.04 8.31 -11.97
CA GLU A 113 17.40 8.82 -12.10
C GLU A 113 17.82 9.47 -10.80
N GLN A 114 18.97 9.08 -10.30
CA GLN A 114 19.63 9.68 -9.15
C GLN A 114 20.72 10.65 -9.61
N GLU A 115 20.82 11.82 -8.99
CA GLU A 115 21.92 12.77 -9.18
C GLU A 115 22.72 12.87 -7.89
N PHE A 116 23.99 12.50 -7.93
CA PHE A 116 24.87 12.51 -6.76
C PHE A 116 25.36 13.90 -6.44
N ALA A 117 25.33 14.26 -5.14
CA ALA A 117 25.71 15.59 -4.68
C ALA A 117 27.22 15.88 -4.84
N ALA A 118 28.06 14.86 -4.84
CA ALA A 118 29.50 15.02 -4.87
C ALA A 118 30.02 15.54 -6.23
N ASP A 119 29.46 15.07 -7.33
CA ASP A 119 29.99 15.32 -8.68
C ASP A 119 28.89 15.60 -9.73
N GLY A 120 27.62 15.64 -9.32
CA GLY A 120 26.48 15.80 -10.23
C GLY A 120 26.25 14.61 -11.15
N LYS A 121 26.92 13.47 -10.91
CA LYS A 121 26.78 12.27 -11.71
C LYS A 121 25.34 11.75 -11.64
N LYS A 122 24.78 11.48 -12.81
CA LYS A 122 23.46 10.90 -12.94
C LYS A 122 23.53 9.39 -13.14
N VAL A 123 22.74 8.66 -12.38
CA VAL A 123 22.70 7.19 -12.43
C VAL A 123 21.26 6.74 -12.63
N PRO A 124 20.94 6.14 -13.78
CA PRO A 124 19.61 5.60 -14.01
C PRO A 124 19.37 4.34 -13.16
N GLN A 125 18.13 4.17 -12.76
CA GLN A 125 17.65 3.00 -12.03
C GLN A 125 16.50 2.36 -12.82
N ASN A 126 16.58 1.04 -13.01
CA ASN A 126 15.52 0.24 -13.60
C ASN A 126 15.44 -1.10 -12.87
N LEU A 127 14.42 -1.25 -12.02
CA LEU A 127 14.30 -2.38 -11.13
C LEU A 127 12.91 -3.00 -11.21
N ALA A 128 12.84 -4.33 -11.08
CA ALA A 128 11.59 -5.02 -10.74
C ALA A 128 11.44 -5.03 -9.23
N ILE A 129 10.28 -4.60 -8.74
CA ILE A 129 9.98 -4.51 -7.31
C ILE A 129 8.86 -5.47 -6.93
N LEU A 130 9.05 -6.13 -5.79
CA LEU A 130 8.02 -6.83 -5.04
C LEU A 130 7.90 -6.19 -3.66
N MET A 131 6.70 -5.79 -3.29
CA MET A 131 6.34 -5.37 -1.93
C MET A 131 5.28 -6.30 -1.36
N ASN A 132 5.42 -6.63 -0.08
CA ASN A 132 4.38 -7.29 0.69
C ASN A 132 3.88 -6.34 1.77
N TRP A 133 2.58 -6.13 1.79
CA TRP A 133 1.89 -5.30 2.77
C TRP A 133 1.08 -6.18 3.71
N GLN A 134 0.97 -5.78 4.96
CA GLN A 134 0.21 -6.48 5.99
C GLN A 134 -0.79 -5.52 6.62
N LYS A 135 -2.01 -6.00 6.81
CA LYS A 135 -3.04 -5.27 7.55
C LYS A 135 -2.74 -5.36 9.04
N GLN A 136 -2.50 -4.20 9.67
CA GLN A 136 -2.26 -4.06 11.09
C GLN A 136 -3.35 -3.18 11.68
N GLY A 137 -4.32 -3.80 12.39
CA GLY A 137 -5.54 -3.11 12.80
C GLY A 137 -6.37 -2.69 11.59
N SER A 138 -6.64 -1.39 11.47
CA SER A 138 -7.38 -0.80 10.34
C SER A 138 -6.50 -0.30 9.20
N ASP A 139 -5.17 -0.38 9.34
CA ASP A 139 -4.22 0.21 8.40
C ASP A 139 -3.33 -0.84 7.74
N TRP A 140 -2.76 -0.50 6.59
CA TRP A 140 -1.82 -1.33 5.86
C TRP A 140 -0.39 -0.84 6.06
N LYS A 141 0.53 -1.75 6.37
CA LYS A 141 1.95 -1.46 6.58
C LYS A 141 2.81 -2.27 5.63
N LEU A 142 3.85 -1.64 5.08
CA LEU A 142 4.87 -2.33 4.31
C LEU A 142 5.66 -3.25 5.22
N LEU A 143 5.55 -4.56 5.00
CA LEU A 143 6.24 -5.59 5.77
C LEU A 143 7.57 -5.98 5.12
N SER A 144 7.59 -6.10 3.79
CA SER A 144 8.83 -6.40 3.08
C SER A 144 8.86 -5.81 1.68
N ARG A 145 10.08 -5.57 1.21
CA ARG A 145 10.34 -5.17 -0.18
C ARG A 145 11.54 -5.93 -0.70
N SER A 146 11.50 -6.30 -1.97
CA SER A 146 12.63 -6.87 -2.70
C SER A 146 12.80 -6.19 -4.04
N ALA A 147 14.05 -5.97 -4.45
CA ALA A 147 14.41 -5.34 -5.71
C ALA A 147 15.36 -6.22 -6.52
N THR A 148 15.09 -6.31 -7.82
CA THR A 148 15.95 -7.00 -8.80
C THR A 148 16.26 -6.04 -9.93
N LYS A 149 17.52 -5.96 -10.36
CA LYS A 149 17.91 -5.18 -11.55
C LYS A 149 17.31 -5.80 -12.80
N LEU A 150 16.81 -4.95 -13.70
CA LEU A 150 16.34 -5.31 -15.03
C LEU A 150 17.40 -4.99 -16.08
#